data_acc66b4d2f62b1b94c795bf610f1ce82
#
_entry.id   acc66b4d2f62b1b94c795bf610f1ce82
#
_cell.length_a   1.000
_cell.length_b   1.000
_cell.length_c   1.000
_cell.angle_alpha   90.00
_cell.angle_beta   90.00
_cell.angle_gamma   90.00
#
_symmetry.space_group_name_H-M   'P 1'
#
loop_
_entity.id
_entity.type
_entity.pdbx_description
1 polymer ?
#
loop_
_entity_poly.entity_id
_entity_poly.type
_entity_poly.pdbx_seq_one_letter_code
_entity_poly.pdbx_strand_id
1 'polypeptide(L)'
;DEIDEYVDSVNRRRQEVLPQTEIDFMHECEKNNDYDNQRYQEDVQILNINFVDRKQPSKLYHLKDLGGSAVYNVFQGDNEFVITGKLKDWHFRDQLKNIKVPTLITFGENETMPISTAKIMQKEIPNSRLVTTPNGGHHHMVDNPDVYYKHLADFIREVENGNFKGE
;
A
#
# COMPACT_ATOMS: atom_id res chain seq x y z
N ASP A 1 1.47 8.83 4.78
CA ASP A 1 1.91 10.05 5.44
C ASP A 1 1.90 9.93 6.97
N GLU A 2 1.05 9.10 7.52
CA GLU A 2 0.95 8.82 8.96
C GLU A 2 0.85 7.31 9.17
N ILE A 3 1.81 6.75 9.90
CA ILE A 3 1.92 5.31 10.03
C ILE A 3 0.81 4.71 10.89
N ASP A 4 0.30 5.45 11.87
CA ASP A 4 -0.78 5.00 12.74
C ASP A 4 -2.06 4.68 11.96
N GLU A 5 -2.40 5.50 10.95
CA GLU A 5 -3.55 5.24 10.06
C GLU A 5 -3.37 3.97 9.24
N TYR A 6 -2.12 3.66 8.87
CA TYR A 6 -1.79 2.41 8.18
C TYR A 6 -2.03 1.20 9.09
N VAL A 7 -1.48 1.22 10.30
CA VAL A 7 -1.64 0.14 11.28
C VAL A 7 -3.11 -0.12 11.59
N ASP A 8 -3.89 0.94 11.82
CA ASP A 8 -5.33 0.84 12.04
C ASP A 8 -6.06 0.25 10.83
N SER A 9 -5.64 0.62 9.62
CA SER A 9 -6.22 0.08 8.40
C SER A 9 -5.90 -1.41 8.24
N VAL A 10 -4.66 -1.82 8.44
CA VAL A 10 -4.27 -3.23 8.40
C VAL A 10 -5.11 -4.06 9.38
N ASN A 11 -5.32 -3.58 10.60
CA ASN A 11 -6.15 -4.27 11.58
C ASN A 11 -7.62 -4.42 11.10
N ARG A 12 -8.17 -3.39 10.46
CA ARG A 12 -9.51 -3.51 9.83
C ARG A 12 -9.51 -4.52 8.69
N ARG A 13 -8.49 -4.51 7.82
CA ARG A 13 -8.36 -5.46 6.71
C ARG A 13 -8.28 -6.92 7.17
N ARG A 14 -7.58 -7.18 8.28
CA ARG A 14 -7.59 -8.51 8.92
C ARG A 14 -9.00 -8.95 9.28
N GLN A 15 -9.80 -8.07 9.90
CA GLN A 15 -11.18 -8.36 10.30
C GLN A 15 -12.12 -8.63 9.11
N GLU A 16 -11.82 -8.14 7.92
CA GLU A 16 -12.64 -8.36 6.72
C GLU A 16 -12.52 -9.80 6.18
N VAL A 17 -11.37 -10.47 6.40
CA VAL A 17 -11.06 -11.75 5.72
C VAL A 17 -10.61 -12.87 6.64
N LEU A 18 -10.30 -12.58 7.89
CA LEU A 18 -9.84 -13.57 8.88
C LEU A 18 -10.80 -13.65 10.06
N PRO A 19 -11.04 -14.84 10.61
CA PRO A 19 -11.74 -14.97 11.89
C PRO A 19 -10.90 -14.42 13.04
N GLN A 20 -11.55 -13.99 14.12
CA GLN A 20 -10.88 -13.40 15.27
C GLN A 20 -9.78 -14.30 15.87
N THR A 21 -9.98 -15.62 15.85
CA THR A 21 -8.98 -16.59 16.34
C THR A 21 -7.66 -16.55 15.57
N GLU A 22 -7.71 -16.31 14.24
CA GLU A 22 -6.51 -16.15 13.42
C GLU A 22 -5.84 -14.80 13.67
N ILE A 23 -6.63 -13.74 13.83
CA ILE A 23 -6.11 -12.41 14.17
C ILE A 23 -5.38 -12.43 15.51
N ASP A 24 -5.98 -13.05 16.53
CA ASP A 24 -5.37 -13.19 17.87
C ASP A 24 -4.06 -14.01 17.78
N PHE A 25 -4.06 -15.08 16.98
CA PHE A 25 -2.87 -15.89 16.74
C PHE A 25 -1.76 -15.11 16.01
N MET A 26 -2.12 -14.33 14.98
CA MET A 26 -1.16 -13.46 14.28
C MET A 26 -0.51 -12.47 15.24
N HIS A 27 -1.29 -11.81 16.10
CA HIS A 27 -0.76 -10.88 17.10
C HIS A 27 0.19 -11.55 18.11
N GLU A 28 -0.07 -12.79 18.48
CA GLU A 28 0.85 -13.54 19.37
C GLU A 28 2.16 -13.89 18.66
N CYS A 29 2.12 -14.29 17.38
CA CYS A 29 3.31 -14.50 16.56
C CYS A 29 4.13 -13.21 16.42
N GLU A 30 3.48 -12.09 16.11
CA GLU A 30 4.11 -10.77 15.96
C GLU A 30 4.80 -10.32 17.25
N LYS A 31 4.14 -10.50 18.40
CA LYS A 31 4.70 -10.20 19.72
C LYS A 31 5.95 -11.02 20.04
N ASN A 32 6.01 -12.27 19.56
CA ASN A 32 7.12 -13.17 19.78
C ASN A 32 8.16 -13.15 18.65
N ASN A 33 7.98 -12.32 17.61
CA ASN A 33 8.76 -12.32 16.37
C ASN A 33 8.81 -13.69 15.67
N ASP A 34 7.72 -14.47 15.77
CA ASP A 34 7.57 -15.80 15.17
C ASP A 34 6.94 -15.69 13.76
N TYR A 35 7.58 -14.91 12.89
CA TYR A 35 7.09 -14.63 11.54
C TYR A 35 7.25 -15.83 10.59
N ASP A 36 8.17 -16.75 10.86
CA ASP A 36 8.39 -17.97 10.06
C ASP A 36 7.37 -19.08 10.35
N ASN A 37 6.43 -18.86 11.29
CA ASN A 37 5.39 -19.82 11.62
C ASN A 37 4.50 -20.09 10.41
N GLN A 38 4.33 -21.36 10.05
CA GLN A 38 3.60 -21.74 8.84
C GLN A 38 2.17 -21.23 8.84
N ARG A 39 1.43 -21.33 9.96
CA ARG A 39 0.05 -20.84 10.07
C ARG A 39 -0.02 -19.33 9.92
N TYR A 40 0.94 -18.59 10.51
CA TYR A 40 1.07 -17.15 10.32
C TYR A 40 1.27 -16.79 8.85
N GLN A 41 2.15 -17.50 8.14
CA GLN A 41 2.39 -17.26 6.71
C GLN A 41 1.17 -17.60 5.83
N GLU A 42 0.37 -18.59 6.20
CA GLU A 42 -0.89 -18.91 5.53
C GLU A 42 -1.90 -17.73 5.68
N ASP A 43 -2.01 -17.13 6.87
CA ASP A 43 -2.84 -15.95 7.11
C ASP A 43 -2.32 -14.72 6.35
N VAL A 44 -1.01 -14.48 6.35
CA VAL A 44 -0.37 -13.42 5.54
C VAL A 44 -0.69 -13.62 4.06
N GLN A 45 -0.70 -14.85 3.55
CA GLN A 45 -1.06 -15.12 2.17
C GLN A 45 -2.54 -14.80 1.87
N ILE A 46 -3.46 -15.06 2.81
CA ILE A 46 -4.86 -14.64 2.67
C ILE A 46 -4.97 -13.11 2.54
N LEU A 47 -4.23 -12.38 3.37
CA LEU A 47 -4.20 -10.92 3.29
C LEU A 47 -3.60 -10.43 1.97
N ASN A 48 -2.49 -11.03 1.53
CA ASN A 48 -1.83 -10.68 0.27
C ASN A 48 -2.76 -10.79 -0.95
N ILE A 49 -3.49 -11.91 -1.08
CA ILE A 49 -4.40 -12.11 -2.23
C ILE A 49 -5.64 -11.23 -2.19
N ASN A 50 -5.97 -10.66 -1.04
CA ASN A 50 -7.12 -9.77 -0.91
C ASN A 50 -6.75 -8.29 -1.06
N PHE A 51 -5.55 -7.88 -0.62
CA PHE A 51 -5.21 -6.46 -0.48
C PHE A 51 -3.91 -6.03 -1.17
N VAL A 52 -3.04 -6.96 -1.55
CA VAL A 52 -1.76 -6.65 -2.20
C VAL A 52 -1.76 -7.09 -3.66
N ASP A 53 -1.72 -8.39 -3.91
CA ASP A 53 -1.69 -9.01 -5.24
C ASP A 53 -3.03 -9.71 -5.53
N ARG A 54 -4.04 -8.98 -5.92
CA ARG A 54 -5.39 -9.53 -6.10
C ARG A 54 -5.55 -10.40 -7.35
N LYS A 55 -4.76 -10.12 -8.38
CA LYS A 55 -4.74 -10.91 -9.62
C LYS A 55 -3.81 -12.09 -9.48
N GLN A 56 -4.38 -13.28 -9.34
CA GLN A 56 -3.63 -14.51 -9.20
C GLN A 56 -3.56 -15.32 -10.50
N PRO A 57 -2.44 -16.01 -10.80
CA PRO A 57 -1.17 -15.92 -10.08
C PRO A 57 -0.52 -14.55 -10.24
N SER A 58 0.13 -14.05 -9.18
CA SER A 58 0.80 -12.75 -9.22
C SER A 58 1.93 -12.76 -10.25
N LYS A 59 1.90 -11.78 -11.15
CA LYS A 59 2.99 -11.59 -12.14
C LYS A 59 4.27 -11.04 -11.51
N LEU A 60 4.19 -10.55 -10.27
CA LEU A 60 5.34 -10.04 -9.51
C LEU A 60 6.05 -11.14 -8.73
N TYR A 61 5.56 -12.37 -8.80
CA TYR A 61 6.13 -13.50 -8.05
C TYR A 61 7.64 -13.67 -8.26
N HIS A 62 8.12 -13.46 -9.49
CA HIS A 62 9.54 -13.54 -9.83
C HIS A 62 10.38 -12.39 -9.23
N LEU A 63 9.78 -11.30 -8.80
CA LEU A 63 10.48 -10.16 -8.17
C LEU A 63 10.87 -10.46 -6.71
N LYS A 64 10.25 -11.44 -6.08
CA LYS A 64 10.61 -11.86 -4.71
C LYS A 64 12.06 -12.31 -4.60
N ASP A 65 12.64 -12.79 -5.68
CA ASP A 65 14.03 -13.28 -5.74
C ASP A 65 15.07 -12.17 -6.03
N LEU A 66 14.65 -10.93 -6.29
CA LEU A 66 15.57 -9.85 -6.66
C LEU A 66 16.24 -9.13 -5.48
N GLY A 67 16.04 -9.60 -4.25
CA GLY A 67 16.86 -9.23 -3.10
C GLY A 67 16.68 -7.79 -2.60
N GLY A 68 15.51 -7.43 -2.14
CA GLY A 68 15.26 -6.18 -1.42
C GLY A 68 14.94 -6.37 0.06
N SER A 69 14.82 -7.62 0.50
CA SER A 69 14.35 -7.99 1.84
C SER A 69 15.13 -7.37 2.99
N ALA A 70 16.46 -7.25 2.87
CA ALA A 70 17.29 -6.67 3.93
C ALA A 70 16.96 -5.17 4.18
N VAL A 71 16.73 -4.38 3.13
CA VAL A 71 16.32 -2.97 3.24
C VAL A 71 14.87 -2.87 3.71
N TYR A 72 13.99 -3.66 3.10
CA TYR A 72 12.57 -3.71 3.45
C TYR A 72 12.37 -4.04 4.94
N ASN A 73 13.02 -5.09 5.45
CA ASN A 73 12.90 -5.50 6.84
C ASN A 73 13.43 -4.44 7.83
N VAL A 74 14.46 -3.67 7.45
CA VAL A 74 14.98 -2.57 8.30
C VAL A 74 13.99 -1.41 8.38
N PHE A 75 13.29 -1.09 7.29
CA PHE A 75 12.37 0.05 7.24
C PHE A 75 10.94 -0.33 7.63
N GLN A 76 10.37 -1.32 7.00
CA GLN A 76 8.99 -1.77 7.18
C GLN A 76 8.86 -2.76 8.35
N GLY A 77 9.45 -3.92 8.19
CA GLY A 77 9.32 -5.07 9.06
C GLY A 77 9.33 -6.35 8.23
N ASP A 78 8.79 -7.42 8.76
CA ASP A 78 8.83 -8.75 8.13
C ASP A 78 7.96 -8.84 6.87
N ASN A 79 6.80 -8.24 6.89
CA ASN A 79 5.83 -8.28 5.79
C ASN A 79 5.01 -7.00 5.68
N GLU A 80 4.12 -6.93 4.66
CA GLU A 80 3.30 -5.76 4.35
C GLU A 80 2.30 -5.38 5.46
N PHE A 81 1.99 -6.28 6.38
CA PHE A 81 0.95 -6.08 7.38
C PHE A 81 1.50 -5.76 8.78
N VAL A 82 2.82 -5.53 8.90
CA VAL A 82 3.48 -5.12 10.15
C VAL A 82 4.41 -3.95 9.94
N ILE A 83 4.47 -3.05 10.93
CA ILE A 83 5.39 -1.91 10.94
C ILE A 83 6.25 -2.02 12.21
N THR A 84 7.33 -2.75 12.10
CA THR A 84 8.28 -2.97 13.21
C THR A 84 9.63 -2.30 12.97
N GLY A 85 9.88 -1.87 11.76
CA GLY A 85 11.11 -1.21 11.35
C GLY A 85 11.17 0.28 11.67
N LYS A 86 12.06 0.99 10.97
CA LYS A 86 12.30 2.44 11.17
C LYS A 86 11.11 3.32 10.78
N LEU A 87 10.16 2.80 10.01
CA LEU A 87 8.96 3.56 9.62
C LEU A 87 7.93 3.68 10.75
N LYS A 88 8.08 2.94 11.87
CA LYS A 88 7.09 2.94 12.98
C LYS A 88 6.79 4.33 13.57
N ASP A 89 7.72 5.27 13.45
CA ASP A 89 7.60 6.64 13.94
C ASP A 89 7.51 7.65 12.78
N TRP A 90 7.10 7.19 11.58
CA TRP A 90 7.05 8.04 10.40
C TRP A 90 5.83 8.95 10.38
N HIS A 91 6.07 10.27 10.40
CA HIS A 91 5.07 11.30 10.30
C HIS A 91 5.54 12.35 9.30
N PHE A 92 4.88 12.43 8.15
CA PHE A 92 5.31 13.31 7.05
C PHE A 92 4.21 14.25 6.54
N ARG A 93 3.01 14.18 7.09
CA ARG A 93 1.84 14.93 6.62
C ARG A 93 2.10 16.42 6.48
N ASP A 94 2.73 17.05 7.49
CA ASP A 94 3.02 18.47 7.50
C ASP A 94 3.95 18.93 6.38
N GLN A 95 4.67 18.00 5.75
CA GLN A 95 5.60 18.29 4.66
C GLN A 95 4.96 18.17 3.27
N LEU A 96 3.79 17.56 3.13
CA LEU A 96 3.11 17.36 1.85
C LEU A 96 2.87 18.68 1.09
N LYS A 97 2.54 19.75 1.80
CA LYS A 97 2.37 21.12 1.26
C LYS A 97 3.62 21.67 0.56
N ASN A 98 4.79 21.10 0.82
CA ASN A 98 6.06 21.52 0.21
C ASN A 98 6.31 20.85 -1.16
N ILE A 99 5.53 19.87 -1.54
CA ILE A 99 5.56 19.22 -2.86
C ILE A 99 4.89 20.17 -3.85
N LYS A 100 5.68 20.80 -4.74
CA LYS A 100 5.20 21.83 -5.69
C LYS A 100 5.10 21.33 -7.13
N VAL A 101 5.70 20.18 -7.41
CA VAL A 101 5.67 19.57 -8.74
C VAL A 101 4.30 18.96 -9.04
N PRO A 102 3.90 18.84 -10.31
CA PRO A 102 2.73 18.07 -10.69
C PRO A 102 2.81 16.66 -10.09
N THR A 103 1.76 16.22 -9.41
CA THR A 103 1.75 14.97 -8.67
C THR A 103 0.51 14.15 -9.00
N LEU A 104 0.71 12.92 -9.45
CA LEU A 104 -0.35 11.93 -9.57
C LEU A 104 -0.31 10.99 -8.36
N ILE A 105 -1.41 10.91 -7.64
CA ILE A 105 -1.62 9.98 -6.54
C ILE A 105 -2.45 8.83 -7.11
N THR A 106 -1.90 7.62 -7.11
CA THR A 106 -2.59 6.41 -7.57
C THR A 106 -2.94 5.53 -6.39
N PHE A 107 -4.13 4.94 -6.40
CA PHE A 107 -4.64 4.18 -5.26
C PHE A 107 -5.49 3.00 -5.72
N GLY A 108 -5.26 1.81 -5.17
CA GLY A 108 -6.11 0.64 -5.41
C GLY A 108 -7.39 0.72 -4.59
N GLU A 109 -8.52 0.29 -5.14
CA GLU A 109 -9.80 0.28 -4.43
C GLU A 109 -9.76 -0.59 -3.16
N ASN A 110 -8.93 -1.65 -3.18
CA ASN A 110 -8.75 -2.59 -2.07
C ASN A 110 -7.36 -2.48 -1.43
N GLU A 111 -6.79 -1.29 -1.42
CA GLU A 111 -5.50 -0.97 -0.84
C GLU A 111 -5.44 -1.31 0.66
N THR A 112 -4.25 -1.64 1.17
CA THR A 112 -4.01 -1.82 2.62
C THR A 112 -4.24 -0.55 3.42
N MET A 113 -3.87 0.61 2.85
CA MET A 113 -4.15 1.92 3.43
C MET A 113 -5.60 2.37 3.18
N PRO A 114 -6.17 3.21 4.05
CA PRO A 114 -7.51 3.77 3.81
C PRO A 114 -7.46 4.86 2.74
N ILE A 115 -8.49 4.95 1.90
CA ILE A 115 -8.61 6.00 0.88
C ILE A 115 -8.59 7.43 1.46
N SER A 116 -8.93 7.60 2.73
CA SER A 116 -8.82 8.88 3.45
C SER A 116 -7.40 9.42 3.42
N THR A 117 -6.38 8.57 3.53
CA THR A 117 -4.96 8.96 3.44
C THR A 117 -4.64 9.58 2.07
N ALA A 118 -5.07 8.94 0.98
CA ALA A 118 -4.87 9.47 -0.36
C ALA A 118 -5.61 10.81 -0.59
N LYS A 119 -6.83 10.96 -0.04
CA LYS A 119 -7.59 12.22 -0.09
C LYS A 119 -6.91 13.33 0.70
N ILE A 120 -6.29 13.02 1.84
CA ILE A 120 -5.50 14.00 2.60
C ILE A 120 -4.27 14.42 1.78
N MET A 121 -3.55 13.46 1.17
CA MET A 121 -2.42 13.77 0.30
C MET A 121 -2.84 14.69 -0.85
N GLN A 122 -3.95 14.40 -1.53
CA GLN A 122 -4.50 15.25 -2.60
C GLN A 122 -4.80 16.67 -2.10
N LYS A 123 -5.41 16.79 -0.93
CA LYS A 123 -5.75 18.10 -0.33
C LYS A 123 -4.51 18.90 0.04
N GLU A 124 -3.49 18.26 0.58
CA GLU A 124 -2.29 18.93 1.11
C GLU A 124 -1.22 19.19 0.03
N ILE A 125 -1.18 18.43 -1.06
CA ILE A 125 -0.25 18.64 -2.18
C ILE A 125 -0.91 19.59 -3.19
N PRO A 126 -0.43 20.84 -3.35
CA PRO A 126 -1.15 21.90 -4.08
C PRO A 126 -1.45 21.62 -5.55
N ASN A 127 -0.64 20.80 -6.22
CA ASN A 127 -0.79 20.47 -7.64
C ASN A 127 -0.84 18.95 -7.83
N SER A 128 -1.88 18.35 -7.26
CA SER A 128 -2.05 16.90 -7.28
C SER A 128 -3.40 16.47 -7.82
N ARG A 129 -3.47 15.26 -8.33
CA ARG A 129 -4.69 14.56 -8.74
C ARG A 129 -4.69 13.16 -8.16
N LEU A 130 -5.80 12.74 -7.57
CA LEU A 130 -6.01 11.38 -7.09
C LEU A 130 -6.81 10.58 -8.13
N VAL A 131 -6.31 9.39 -8.45
CA VAL A 131 -7.02 8.42 -9.28
C VAL A 131 -7.08 7.07 -8.56
N THR A 132 -8.21 6.39 -8.68
CA THR A 132 -8.40 5.06 -8.10
C THR A 132 -8.46 4.00 -9.19
N THR A 133 -7.87 2.84 -8.90
CA THR A 133 -7.90 1.68 -9.79
C THR A 133 -8.92 0.67 -9.27
N PRO A 134 -10.03 0.44 -10.00
CA PRO A 134 -11.06 -0.53 -9.61
C PRO A 134 -10.47 -1.93 -9.46
N ASN A 135 -10.93 -2.66 -8.44
CA ASN A 135 -10.48 -4.01 -8.11
C ASN A 135 -8.97 -4.16 -7.84
N GLY A 136 -8.21 -3.08 -7.76
CA GLY A 136 -6.78 -3.10 -7.44
C GLY A 136 -6.53 -3.18 -5.94
N GLY A 137 -5.50 -3.92 -5.54
CA GLY A 137 -4.88 -3.88 -4.20
C GLY A 137 -3.70 -2.92 -4.18
N HIS A 138 -2.71 -3.19 -3.35
CA HIS A 138 -1.48 -2.40 -3.28
C HIS A 138 -0.73 -2.40 -4.64
N HIS A 139 -0.66 -3.54 -5.30
CA HIS A 139 -0.06 -3.65 -6.63
C HIS A 139 -1.10 -3.47 -7.76
N HIS A 140 -1.95 -2.44 -7.65
CA HIS A 140 -3.01 -2.17 -8.62
C HIS A 140 -2.53 -1.98 -10.07
N MET A 141 -1.24 -1.65 -10.28
CA MET A 141 -0.61 -1.62 -11.60
C MET A 141 -0.54 -3.01 -12.27
N VAL A 142 -0.61 -4.08 -11.49
CA VAL A 142 -0.63 -5.47 -11.94
C VAL A 142 -2.06 -6.02 -11.96
N ASP A 143 -2.86 -5.64 -10.98
CA ASP A 143 -4.24 -6.11 -10.85
C ASP A 143 -5.13 -5.58 -11.98
N ASN A 144 -4.98 -4.30 -12.33
CA ASN A 144 -5.74 -3.65 -13.40
C ASN A 144 -4.85 -2.70 -14.22
N PRO A 145 -3.94 -3.26 -15.04
CA PRO A 145 -2.93 -2.49 -15.77
C PRO A 145 -3.52 -1.49 -16.76
N ASP A 146 -4.64 -1.83 -17.42
CA ASP A 146 -5.24 -0.96 -18.44
C ASP A 146 -5.70 0.37 -17.84
N VAL A 147 -6.31 0.33 -16.66
CA VAL A 147 -6.76 1.54 -15.96
C VAL A 147 -5.56 2.30 -15.39
N TYR A 148 -4.66 1.60 -14.69
CA TYR A 148 -3.49 2.23 -14.09
C TYR A 148 -2.61 2.95 -15.12
N TYR A 149 -2.21 2.24 -16.18
CA TYR A 149 -1.31 2.80 -17.19
C TYR A 149 -1.98 3.86 -18.06
N LYS A 150 -3.30 3.81 -18.23
CA LYS A 150 -4.04 4.89 -18.87
C LYS A 150 -3.91 6.19 -18.08
N HIS A 151 -4.18 6.17 -16.77
CA HIS A 151 -4.06 7.34 -15.91
C HIS A 151 -2.62 7.88 -15.87
N LEU A 152 -1.64 6.99 -15.79
CA LEU A 152 -0.22 7.37 -15.79
C LEU A 152 0.18 8.03 -17.11
N ALA A 153 -0.21 7.45 -18.25
CA ALA A 153 0.11 8.00 -19.57
C ALA A 153 -0.57 9.35 -19.82
N ASP A 154 -1.82 9.51 -19.41
CA ASP A 154 -2.55 10.77 -19.52
C ASP A 154 -1.89 11.86 -18.65
N PHE A 155 -1.52 11.54 -17.42
CA PHE A 155 -0.80 12.45 -16.52
C PHE A 155 0.54 12.91 -17.13
N ILE A 156 1.37 11.97 -17.60
CA ILE A 156 2.67 12.29 -18.23
C ILE A 156 2.45 13.23 -19.41
N ARG A 157 1.49 12.91 -20.30
CA ARG A 157 1.17 13.73 -21.47
C ARG A 157 0.70 15.14 -21.10
N GLU A 158 -0.14 15.26 -20.08
CA GLU A 158 -0.62 16.57 -19.62
C GLU A 158 0.52 17.42 -19.03
N VAL A 159 1.42 16.81 -18.27
CA VAL A 159 2.60 17.48 -17.71
C VAL A 159 3.56 17.93 -18.81
N GLU A 160 3.89 17.05 -19.76
CA GLU A 160 4.78 17.36 -20.90
C GLU A 160 4.23 18.49 -21.78
N ASN A 161 2.92 18.58 -21.95
CA ASN A 161 2.24 19.64 -22.71
C ASN A 161 1.98 20.90 -21.89
N GLY A 162 2.34 20.96 -20.61
CA GLY A 162 2.15 22.12 -19.73
C GLY A 162 0.68 22.42 -19.41
N ASN A 163 -0.22 21.45 -19.54
CA ASN A 163 -1.65 21.62 -19.31
C ASN A 163 -2.22 20.78 -18.14
N PHE A 164 -1.36 20.11 -17.38
CA PHE A 164 -1.77 19.43 -16.15
C PHE A 164 -2.37 20.43 -15.14
N LYS A 165 -3.51 20.05 -14.58
CA LYS A 165 -4.16 20.77 -13.47
C LYS A 165 -4.43 19.78 -12.35
N GLY A 166 -4.02 20.11 -11.14
CA GLY A 166 -4.47 19.45 -9.92
C GLY A 166 -5.97 19.69 -9.69
N GLU A 167 -6.59 18.86 -8.86
CA GLU A 167 -8.01 18.92 -8.48
C GLU A 167 -8.14 19.24 -7.00
#